data_a7208788076b8cfa75dd0ba26703d50f
#
_entry.id   a7208788076b8cfa75dd0ba26703d50f
#
_cell.length_a   1.000
_cell.length_b   1.000
_cell.length_c   1.000
_cell.angle_alpha   90.00
_cell.angle_beta   90.00
_cell.angle_gamma   90.00
#
_symmetry.space_group_name_H-M   'P 1'
#
loop_
_entity.id
_entity.type
_entity.pdbx_description
1 polymer ?
#
loop_
_entity_poly.entity_id
_entity_poly.type
_entity_poly.pdbx_seq_one_letter_code
_entity_poly.pdbx_strand_id
1 'polypeptide(L)'
;KWVWDLWLAPEKVDGNWHIFFLQAPRSLLDPDLRHANATVGHATSPDLINWQYVGDALVPSALGAWDDRAIWTGSIIKSDTGLWHMFYTGTNKSKENGFVQRIGVATSKDLMSWEKKEGFIAEADARWYERAAQVMEEKQDGGPSWYEEAWRDPWVFKDAKSNEWVMLI
;
A
#
# COMPACT_ATOMS: atom_id res chain seq x y z
N LYS A 1 3.81 -5.06 -17.72
CA LYS A 1 3.55 -4.18 -16.58
C LYS A 1 4.81 -3.42 -16.20
N TRP A 2 4.68 -2.24 -15.60
CA TRP A 2 5.71 -1.65 -14.76
C TRP A 2 5.62 -2.30 -13.39
N VAL A 3 6.77 -2.53 -12.76
CA VAL A 3 6.88 -3.15 -11.43
C VAL A 3 7.90 -2.35 -10.63
N TRP A 4 7.57 -1.98 -9.41
CA TRP A 4 8.45 -1.24 -8.49
C TRP A 4 8.01 -1.49 -7.05
N ASP A 5 8.77 -1.02 -6.07
CA ASP A 5 8.54 -1.17 -4.64
C ASP A 5 8.06 -2.58 -4.26
N LEU A 6 8.93 -3.35 -3.69
CA LEU A 6 8.62 -4.74 -3.37
C LEU A 6 8.86 -5.06 -1.88
N TRP A 7 8.05 -5.97 -1.35
CA TRP A 7 8.22 -6.50 0.00
C TRP A 7 7.90 -7.99 0.05
N LEU A 8 8.61 -8.71 0.92
CA LEU A 8 8.44 -10.14 1.13
C LEU A 8 7.57 -10.42 2.36
N ALA A 9 6.82 -11.51 2.32
CA ALA A 9 6.34 -12.12 3.55
C ALA A 9 7.54 -12.62 4.38
N PRO A 10 7.52 -12.48 5.72
CA PRO A 10 8.68 -12.76 6.55
C PRO A 10 9.05 -14.26 6.63
N GLU A 11 8.18 -15.15 6.18
CA GLU A 11 8.38 -16.60 6.18
C GLU A 11 7.73 -17.27 4.97
N LYS A 12 8.15 -18.50 4.67
CA LYS A 12 7.51 -19.32 3.64
C LYS A 12 6.14 -19.82 4.09
N VAL A 13 5.21 -19.86 3.13
CA VAL A 13 3.92 -20.55 3.27
C VAL A 13 3.83 -21.62 2.19
N ASP A 14 3.46 -22.84 2.57
CA ASP A 14 3.37 -24.01 1.68
C ASP A 14 4.64 -24.24 0.82
N GLY A 15 5.80 -24.02 1.43
CA GLY A 15 7.11 -24.19 0.80
C GLY A 15 7.56 -23.04 -0.10
N ASN A 16 6.74 -22.00 -0.30
CA ASN A 16 7.05 -20.88 -1.17
C ASN A 16 7.27 -19.58 -0.40
N TRP A 17 8.18 -18.76 -0.87
CA TRP A 17 8.28 -17.34 -0.58
C TRP A 17 7.17 -16.58 -1.31
N HIS A 18 6.61 -15.57 -0.69
CA HIS A 18 5.61 -14.69 -1.27
C HIS A 18 6.17 -13.28 -1.35
N ILE A 19 6.22 -12.71 -2.55
CA ILE A 19 6.61 -11.32 -2.79
C ILE A 19 5.42 -10.52 -3.29
N PHE A 20 5.28 -9.34 -2.77
CA PHE A 20 4.30 -8.36 -3.18
C PHE A 20 5.02 -7.14 -3.73
N PHE A 21 4.40 -6.46 -4.69
CA PHE A 21 5.03 -5.34 -5.38
C PHE A 21 3.98 -4.43 -6.01
N LEU A 22 4.33 -3.19 -6.18
CA LEU A 22 3.49 -2.30 -6.97
C LEU A 22 3.60 -2.65 -8.44
N GLN A 23 2.48 -2.57 -9.14
CA GLN A 23 2.43 -2.77 -10.58
C GLN A 23 1.39 -1.86 -11.24
N ALA A 24 1.64 -1.52 -12.53
CA ALA A 24 0.71 -0.81 -13.38
C ALA A 24 0.83 -1.30 -14.83
N PRO A 25 -0.25 -1.25 -15.63
CA PRO A 25 -0.20 -1.72 -17.01
C PRO A 25 0.64 -0.80 -17.91
N ARG A 26 1.51 -1.37 -18.75
CA ARG A 26 2.27 -0.61 -19.74
C ARG A 26 1.42 0.01 -20.85
N SER A 27 0.17 -0.42 -20.99
CA SER A 27 -0.80 0.19 -21.90
C SER A 27 -1.12 1.66 -21.58
N LEU A 28 -0.75 2.14 -20.39
CA LEU A 28 -0.82 3.57 -20.04
C LEU A 28 0.14 4.43 -20.90
N LEU A 29 1.18 3.83 -21.49
CA LEU A 29 2.24 4.43 -22.30
C LEU A 29 3.13 5.42 -21.54
N ASP A 30 2.51 6.34 -20.79
CA ASP A 30 3.20 7.32 -19.95
C ASP A 30 3.53 6.70 -18.57
N PRO A 31 4.82 6.54 -18.21
CA PRO A 31 5.22 5.98 -16.94
C PRO A 31 4.79 6.83 -15.73
N ASP A 32 4.54 8.11 -15.88
CA ASP A 32 4.13 8.99 -14.79
C ASP A 32 2.69 8.72 -14.35
N LEU A 33 1.88 8.11 -15.20
CA LEU A 33 0.53 7.65 -14.85
C LEU A 33 0.51 6.40 -13.95
N ARG A 34 1.65 5.72 -13.76
CA ARG A 34 1.70 4.46 -12.99
C ARG A 34 1.24 4.61 -11.55
N HIS A 35 1.59 5.72 -10.89
CA HIS A 35 1.22 5.94 -9.49
C HIS A 35 -0.30 6.07 -9.29
N ALA A 36 -0.98 6.70 -10.23
CA ALA A 36 -2.43 6.84 -10.21
C ALA A 36 -3.20 5.56 -10.57
N ASN A 37 -2.49 4.53 -11.05
CA ASN A 37 -3.06 3.26 -11.53
C ASN A 37 -2.40 2.04 -10.89
N ALA A 38 -1.76 2.24 -9.74
CA ALA A 38 -1.04 1.19 -9.04
C ALA A 38 -1.99 0.20 -8.36
N THR A 39 -1.65 -1.08 -8.48
CA THR A 39 -2.20 -2.20 -7.72
C THR A 39 -1.06 -2.94 -7.04
N VAL A 40 -1.37 -3.79 -6.07
CA VAL A 40 -0.39 -4.72 -5.48
C VAL A 40 -0.42 -6.03 -6.24
N GLY A 41 0.67 -6.33 -6.94
CA GLY A 41 0.91 -7.63 -7.57
C GLY A 41 1.45 -8.63 -6.56
N HIS A 42 1.32 -9.91 -6.89
CA HIS A 42 1.79 -11.04 -6.08
C HIS A 42 2.51 -12.06 -6.94
N ALA A 43 3.64 -12.56 -6.46
CA ALA A 43 4.33 -13.70 -7.04
C ALA A 43 4.85 -14.62 -5.94
N THR A 44 5.07 -15.90 -6.28
CA THR A 44 5.59 -16.92 -5.38
C THR A 44 6.87 -17.54 -5.93
N SER A 45 7.74 -18.03 -5.06
CA SER A 45 8.97 -18.72 -5.44
C SER A 45 9.40 -19.74 -4.37
N PRO A 46 9.84 -20.93 -4.76
CA PRO A 46 10.43 -21.89 -3.82
C PRO A 46 11.84 -21.50 -3.39
N ASP A 47 12.56 -20.70 -4.19
CA ASP A 47 14.01 -20.50 -4.11
C ASP A 47 14.49 -19.04 -4.19
N LEU A 48 13.58 -18.05 -4.26
CA LEU A 48 13.84 -16.60 -4.45
C LEU A 48 14.47 -16.25 -5.82
N ILE A 49 14.57 -17.20 -6.74
CA ILE A 49 15.15 -17.03 -8.07
C ILE A 49 14.06 -17.20 -9.14
N ASN A 50 13.32 -18.29 -9.04
CA ASN A 50 12.29 -18.66 -10.00
C ASN A 50 10.92 -18.20 -9.50
N TRP A 51 10.44 -17.08 -10.01
CA TRP A 51 9.19 -16.47 -9.58
C TRP A 51 8.03 -16.82 -10.52
N GLN A 52 6.92 -17.23 -9.93
CA GLN A 52 5.66 -17.44 -10.61
C GLN A 52 4.68 -16.31 -10.24
N TYR A 53 4.23 -15.55 -11.24
CA TYR A 53 3.21 -14.52 -11.05
C TYR A 53 1.86 -15.16 -10.71
N VAL A 54 1.24 -14.72 -9.63
CA VAL A 54 -0.06 -15.21 -9.14
C VAL A 54 -1.21 -14.33 -9.64
N GLY A 55 -1.05 -13.01 -9.51
CA GLY A 55 -2.12 -12.07 -9.84
C GLY A 55 -2.02 -10.77 -9.02
N ASP A 56 -3.13 -10.04 -8.98
CA ASP A 56 -3.28 -8.89 -8.07
C ASP A 56 -3.65 -9.38 -6.67
N ALA A 57 -2.90 -8.97 -5.65
CA ALA A 57 -3.24 -9.19 -4.24
C ALA A 57 -4.22 -8.14 -3.73
N LEU A 58 -3.97 -6.86 -4.03
CA LEU A 58 -4.88 -5.75 -3.72
C LEU A 58 -5.08 -4.88 -4.95
N VAL A 59 -6.32 -4.49 -5.17
CA VAL A 59 -6.73 -3.52 -6.19
C VAL A 59 -7.49 -2.37 -5.53
N PRO A 60 -7.60 -1.20 -6.16
CA PRO A 60 -8.46 -0.12 -5.69
C PRO A 60 -9.88 -0.61 -5.41
N SER A 61 -10.49 -0.08 -4.36
CA SER A 61 -11.87 -0.39 -4.01
C SER A 61 -12.87 0.26 -4.98
N ALA A 62 -14.15 -0.03 -4.80
CA ALA A 62 -15.21 0.54 -5.62
C ALA A 62 -15.20 2.09 -5.55
N LEU A 63 -15.67 2.73 -6.60
CA LEU A 63 -15.77 4.19 -6.70
C LEU A 63 -16.49 4.78 -5.48
N GLY A 64 -15.88 5.78 -4.88
CA GLY A 64 -16.34 6.46 -3.66
C GLY A 64 -15.74 5.90 -2.37
N ALA A 65 -15.03 4.78 -2.42
CA ALA A 65 -14.26 4.30 -1.28
C ALA A 65 -13.01 5.19 -1.03
N TRP A 66 -12.46 5.11 0.17
CA TRP A 66 -11.31 5.92 0.56
C TRP A 66 -10.01 5.60 -0.20
N ASP A 67 -9.93 4.41 -0.81
CA ASP A 67 -8.79 3.88 -1.58
C ASP A 67 -9.19 3.51 -3.02
N ASP A 68 -10.12 4.26 -3.63
CA ASP A 68 -10.70 3.94 -4.93
C ASP A 68 -9.82 4.35 -6.13
N ARG A 69 -8.67 5.00 -5.90
CA ARG A 69 -7.76 5.42 -6.97
C ARG A 69 -6.62 4.45 -7.21
N ALA A 70 -5.78 4.25 -6.20
CA ALA A 70 -4.58 3.43 -6.29
C ALA A 70 -4.20 2.84 -4.93
N ILE A 71 -3.53 1.71 -4.96
CA ILE A 71 -2.91 1.07 -3.80
C ILE A 71 -1.39 1.20 -3.96
N TRP A 72 -0.73 1.77 -2.92
CA TRP A 72 0.71 1.96 -2.91
C TRP A 72 1.38 1.08 -1.86
N THR A 73 2.70 1.25 -1.76
CA THR A 73 3.61 0.45 -0.94
C THR A 73 3.13 0.20 0.47
N GLY A 74 3.50 -0.94 0.99
CA GLY A 74 3.13 -1.39 2.31
C GLY A 74 4.07 -2.43 2.89
N SER A 75 3.62 -3.10 3.93
CA SER A 75 4.34 -4.20 4.60
C SER A 75 3.40 -5.31 5.03
N ILE A 76 3.97 -6.48 5.31
CA ILE A 76 3.23 -7.66 5.75
C ILE A 76 3.80 -8.18 7.06
N ILE A 77 2.91 -8.49 7.98
CA ILE A 77 3.24 -9.18 9.23
C ILE A 77 2.31 -10.37 9.46
N LYS A 78 2.73 -11.31 10.27
CA LYS A 78 1.87 -12.35 10.82
C LYS A 78 1.59 -12.05 12.29
N SER A 79 0.32 -11.99 12.66
CA SER A 79 -0.08 -11.78 14.06
C SER A 79 0.15 -13.03 14.89
N ASP A 80 0.11 -12.87 16.22
CA ASP A 80 0.25 -13.98 17.17
C ASP A 80 -0.90 -15.02 17.02
N THR A 81 -2.01 -14.65 16.40
CA THR A 81 -3.12 -15.56 16.05
C THR A 81 -2.91 -16.33 14.75
N GLY A 82 -1.79 -16.09 14.04
CA GLY A 82 -1.49 -16.71 12.76
C GLY A 82 -2.13 -16.04 11.54
N LEU A 83 -2.89 -14.95 11.72
CA LEU A 83 -3.49 -14.19 10.64
C LEU A 83 -2.47 -13.22 10.03
N TRP A 84 -2.37 -13.19 8.71
CA TRP A 84 -1.56 -12.25 7.97
C TRP A 84 -2.26 -10.90 7.88
N HIS A 85 -1.48 -9.83 8.01
CA HIS A 85 -1.93 -8.46 7.84
C HIS A 85 -1.03 -7.76 6.84
N MET A 86 -1.61 -7.19 5.79
CA MET A 86 -0.94 -6.29 4.87
C MET A 86 -1.40 -4.86 5.19
N PHE A 87 -0.49 -4.04 5.65
CA PHE A 87 -0.69 -2.61 5.78
C PHE A 87 -0.30 -1.97 4.45
N TYR A 88 -1.10 -1.07 3.93
CA TYR A 88 -0.91 -0.48 2.62
C TYR A 88 -1.31 0.99 2.60
N THR A 89 -0.77 1.73 1.65
CA THR A 89 -1.19 3.10 1.40
C THR A 89 -2.29 3.10 0.33
N GLY A 90 -3.39 3.80 0.60
CA GLY A 90 -4.48 4.00 -0.35
C GLY A 90 -4.66 5.48 -0.70
N THR A 91 -5.10 5.75 -1.94
CA THR A 91 -5.45 7.09 -2.41
C THR A 91 -6.86 7.13 -2.99
N ASN A 92 -7.50 8.31 -2.93
CA ASN A 92 -8.89 8.50 -3.35
C ASN A 92 -9.01 9.44 -4.56
N LYS A 93 -9.87 9.09 -5.53
CA LYS A 93 -10.06 9.87 -6.78
C LYS A 93 -10.71 11.22 -6.57
N SER A 94 -11.70 11.27 -5.70
CA SER A 94 -12.62 12.40 -5.58
C SER A 94 -12.18 13.43 -4.54
N LYS A 95 -11.17 13.09 -3.72
CA LYS A 95 -10.68 13.98 -2.68
C LYS A 95 -9.28 14.46 -2.99
N GLU A 96 -9.06 15.75 -2.81
CA GLU A 96 -7.76 16.40 -2.81
C GLU A 96 -6.92 16.02 -4.07
N ASN A 97 -7.58 16.04 -5.22
CA ASN A 97 -7.01 15.65 -6.53
C ASN A 97 -6.45 14.21 -6.57
N GLY A 98 -6.84 13.35 -5.63
CA GLY A 98 -6.45 11.96 -5.57
C GLY A 98 -5.03 11.71 -5.07
N PHE A 99 -4.46 12.63 -4.32
CA PHE A 99 -3.09 12.51 -3.79
C PHE A 99 -3.03 12.33 -2.28
N VAL A 100 -4.15 12.51 -1.56
CA VAL A 100 -4.17 12.26 -0.12
C VAL A 100 -3.96 10.78 0.17
N GLN A 101 -3.01 10.53 1.04
CA GLN A 101 -2.53 9.21 1.40
C GLN A 101 -3.06 8.83 2.78
N ARG A 102 -3.57 7.62 2.90
CA ARG A 102 -4.05 7.04 4.14
C ARG A 102 -3.61 5.60 4.24
N ILE A 103 -3.48 5.10 5.45
CA ILE A 103 -3.07 3.72 5.69
C ILE A 103 -4.28 2.84 5.94
N GLY A 104 -4.38 1.77 5.17
CA GLY A 104 -5.34 0.70 5.35
C GLY A 104 -4.71 -0.61 5.79
N VAL A 105 -5.56 -1.58 6.08
CA VAL A 105 -5.15 -2.94 6.40
C VAL A 105 -6.03 -3.96 5.69
N ALA A 106 -5.41 -4.97 5.13
CA ALA A 106 -6.07 -6.16 4.61
C ALA A 106 -5.58 -7.39 5.38
N THR A 107 -6.41 -8.41 5.48
CA THR A 107 -6.06 -9.66 6.18
C THR A 107 -6.15 -10.86 5.25
N SER A 108 -5.32 -11.87 5.53
CA SER A 108 -5.28 -13.12 4.78
C SER A 108 -4.96 -14.30 5.72
N LYS A 109 -5.47 -15.48 5.38
CA LYS A 109 -5.11 -16.74 6.06
C LYS A 109 -3.97 -17.48 5.36
N ASP A 110 -3.75 -17.19 4.08
CA ASP A 110 -2.95 -18.00 3.17
C ASP A 110 -1.99 -17.19 2.28
N LEU A 111 -1.95 -15.86 2.41
CA LEU A 111 -1.25 -14.90 1.54
C LEU A 111 -1.79 -14.87 0.10
N MET A 112 -2.76 -15.70 -0.25
CA MET A 112 -3.32 -15.80 -1.60
C MET A 112 -4.57 -14.94 -1.76
N SER A 113 -5.44 -14.95 -0.74
CA SER A 113 -6.70 -14.21 -0.73
C SER A 113 -6.69 -13.16 0.35
N TRP A 114 -7.01 -11.92 0.00
CA TRP A 114 -6.94 -10.77 0.90
C TRP A 114 -8.32 -10.13 1.08
N GLU A 115 -8.66 -9.83 2.32
CA GLU A 115 -9.87 -9.13 2.71
C GLU A 115 -9.49 -7.77 3.30
N LYS A 116 -9.85 -6.68 2.60
CA LYS A 116 -9.65 -5.33 3.11
C LYS A 116 -10.58 -5.05 4.28
N LYS A 117 -10.05 -4.44 5.33
CA LYS A 117 -10.87 -3.89 6.41
C LYS A 117 -11.58 -2.63 5.94
N GLU A 118 -12.78 -2.41 6.46
CA GLU A 118 -13.54 -1.20 6.17
C GLU A 118 -12.82 0.04 6.68
N GLY A 119 -12.74 1.07 5.85
CA GLY A 119 -12.09 2.34 6.16
C GLY A 119 -10.56 2.28 6.19
N PHE A 120 -9.96 3.39 6.54
CA PHE A 120 -8.52 3.50 6.82
C PHE A 120 -8.27 3.48 8.32
N ILE A 121 -7.04 3.12 8.72
CA ILE A 121 -6.64 3.01 10.12
C ILE A 121 -5.81 4.19 10.61
N ALA A 122 -5.17 4.93 9.68
CA ALA A 122 -4.36 6.10 10.00
C ALA A 122 -4.35 7.10 8.85
N GLU A 123 -4.30 8.38 9.20
CA GLU A 123 -4.07 9.52 8.30
C GLU A 123 -3.15 10.54 8.97
N ALA A 124 -2.55 11.44 8.19
CA ALA A 124 -1.69 12.49 8.71
C ALA A 124 -2.45 13.40 9.68
N ASP A 125 -1.89 13.64 10.86
CA ASP A 125 -2.40 14.58 11.84
C ASP A 125 -1.87 15.99 11.55
N ALA A 126 -2.78 16.91 11.19
CA ALA A 126 -2.44 18.28 10.82
C ALA A 126 -1.69 19.08 11.91
N ARG A 127 -1.63 18.59 13.14
CA ARG A 127 -0.83 19.20 14.22
C ARG A 127 0.66 18.96 14.05
N TRP A 128 1.05 17.91 13.31
CA TRP A 128 2.43 17.44 13.22
C TRP A 128 2.92 17.26 11.79
N TYR A 129 1.99 17.17 10.82
CA TYR A 129 2.28 16.86 9.42
C TYR A 129 1.58 17.84 8.50
N GLU A 130 2.22 18.19 7.41
CA GLU A 130 1.59 18.96 6.33
C GLU A 130 0.48 18.11 5.66
N ARG A 131 -0.65 18.76 5.39
CA ARG A 131 -1.75 18.15 4.66
C ARG A 131 -1.95 18.84 3.32
N ALA A 132 -2.33 18.08 2.30
CA ALA A 132 -2.53 18.59 0.94
C ALA A 132 -3.51 19.79 0.91
N ALA A 133 -4.56 19.80 1.72
CA ALA A 133 -5.51 20.91 1.82
C ALA A 133 -4.86 22.22 2.31
N GLN A 134 -3.91 22.15 3.24
CA GLN A 134 -3.21 23.33 3.77
C GLN A 134 -2.24 23.92 2.74
N VAL A 135 -1.53 23.06 2.02
CA VAL A 135 -0.57 23.47 1.00
C VAL A 135 -1.26 24.07 -0.22
N MET A 136 -2.48 23.65 -0.54
CA MET A 136 -3.28 24.21 -1.65
C MET A 136 -3.67 25.67 -1.43
N GLU A 137 -3.88 26.09 -0.18
CA GLU A 137 -4.20 27.49 0.14
C GLU A 137 -2.99 28.41 -0.02
N GLU A 138 -1.76 27.87 0.09
CA GLU A 138 -0.52 28.63 0.04
C GLU A 138 0.10 28.70 -1.36
N LYS A 139 -0.22 27.76 -2.26
CA LYS A 139 0.34 27.68 -3.61
C LYS A 139 -0.57 28.29 -4.68
N GLN A 140 -0.10 29.37 -5.29
CA GLN A 140 -0.79 30.04 -6.40
C GLN A 140 -0.53 29.37 -7.78
N ASP A 141 0.41 28.44 -7.91
CA ASP A 141 0.95 27.99 -9.21
C ASP A 141 0.82 26.50 -9.51
N GLY A 142 -0.34 25.93 -9.40
CA GLY A 142 -0.55 24.56 -9.84
C GLY A 142 -0.81 23.60 -8.68
N GLY A 143 -1.68 22.65 -8.90
CA GLY A 143 -2.23 21.79 -7.89
C GLY A 143 -1.21 20.96 -7.10
N PRO A 144 -1.66 20.35 -5.99
CA PRO A 144 -0.81 19.59 -5.11
C PRO A 144 -0.19 18.41 -5.85
N SER A 145 1.07 18.17 -5.59
CA SER A 145 1.72 16.93 -5.96
C SER A 145 1.60 15.92 -4.82
N TRP A 146 1.76 14.64 -5.13
CA TRP A 146 1.80 13.56 -4.13
C TRP A 146 2.96 13.71 -3.10
N TYR A 147 3.82 14.70 -3.26
CA TYR A 147 4.89 15.04 -2.33
C TYR A 147 4.41 15.79 -1.09
N GLU A 148 3.29 16.48 -1.18
CA GLU A 148 2.90 17.49 -0.20
C GLU A 148 2.21 16.88 1.02
N GLU A 149 1.56 15.72 0.88
CA GLU A 149 1.11 14.91 2.01
C GLU A 149 1.82 13.56 1.94
N ALA A 150 3.01 13.48 2.53
CA ALA A 150 3.83 12.28 2.52
C ALA A 150 3.51 11.38 3.72
N TRP A 151 2.37 10.72 3.67
CA TRP A 151 1.87 9.80 4.69
C TRP A 151 1.63 8.42 4.09
N ARG A 152 2.73 7.65 3.91
CA ARG A 152 2.71 6.41 3.13
C ARG A 152 3.78 5.43 3.57
N ASP A 153 3.79 4.26 2.91
CA ASP A 153 4.82 3.23 3.00
C ASP A 153 4.92 2.63 4.42
N PRO A 154 3.79 2.21 5.03
CA PRO A 154 3.76 1.75 6.40
C PRO A 154 4.66 0.52 6.57
N TRP A 155 5.63 0.62 7.48
CA TRP A 155 6.45 -0.51 7.89
C TRP A 155 6.10 -0.93 9.30
N VAL A 156 5.51 -2.14 9.44
CA VAL A 156 5.05 -2.67 10.73
C VAL A 156 5.95 -3.80 11.20
N PHE A 157 6.32 -3.74 12.46
CA PHE A 157 7.11 -4.79 13.12
C PHE A 157 6.72 -4.91 14.60
N LYS A 158 7.09 -6.04 15.20
CA LYS A 158 6.93 -6.25 16.64
C LYS A 158 8.24 -5.89 17.34
N ASP A 159 8.19 -4.92 18.24
CA ASP A 159 9.36 -4.58 19.07
C ASP A 159 9.61 -5.70 20.08
N ALA A 160 10.80 -6.29 20.00
CA ALA A 160 11.19 -7.41 20.86
C ALA A 160 11.34 -7.04 22.34
N LYS A 161 11.53 -5.75 22.66
CA LYS A 161 11.72 -5.29 24.05
C LYS A 161 10.40 -4.99 24.75
N SER A 162 9.52 -4.22 24.07
CA SER A 162 8.22 -3.82 24.62
C SER A 162 7.11 -4.85 24.32
N ASN A 163 7.34 -5.78 23.37
CA ASN A 163 6.36 -6.69 22.82
C ASN A 163 5.15 -5.99 22.15
N GLU A 164 5.34 -4.73 21.76
CA GLU A 164 4.33 -3.92 21.10
C GLU A 164 4.49 -3.97 19.57
N TRP A 165 3.39 -3.77 18.87
CA TRP A 165 3.41 -3.55 17.44
C TRP A 165 3.70 -2.07 17.16
N VAL A 166 4.70 -1.81 16.33
CA VAL A 166 5.15 -0.48 15.94
C VAL A 166 4.96 -0.30 14.44
N MET A 167 4.41 0.82 14.03
CA MET A 167 4.31 1.22 12.63
C MET A 167 5.15 2.48 12.40
N LEU A 168 6.07 2.41 11.46
CA LEU A 168 6.76 3.57 10.90
C LEU A 168 6.03 3.99 9.61
N ILE A 169 5.90 5.30 9.41
CA ILE A 169 5.25 5.90 8.24
C ILE A 169 6.11 7.03 7.71
#